data_c97b6eec0a09387c2061352512fb5834
#
_entry.id   c97b6eec0a09387c2061352512fb5834
#
_cell.length_a   1.000
_cell.length_b   1.000
_cell.length_c   1.000
_cell.angle_alpha   90.00
_cell.angle_beta   90.00
_cell.angle_gamma   90.00
#
_symmetry.space_group_name_H-M   'P 1'
#
loop_
_entity.id
_entity.type
_entity.pdbx_description
1 polymer ?
#
loop_
_entity_poly.entity_id
_entity_poly.type
_entity_poly.pdbx_seq_one_letter_code
_entity_poly.pdbx_strand_id
1 'polypeptide(L)'
;MYSIEIQNLTKKYGEYVAVDHISFQVKKGSLIGFLGVNGAGKTTVINMLATLLKPDEGMVKICGLELGREDTEIRKKIGIVYQQNCLDDLLSVQENLICRGVLHGITKKEAKAQCDKLTEVLKLDEILKKKYKTLSGGQKRRCEIAAALMHAPEILFLDEPTTGLDPATRIDVWNIVEQLQKKEKMTVFLTTHYMEEAAKADDIIIIDHGKIITAGTPFELKEKYAKDKLKLYYKEKSVSIPIASTLEALPLIQKYRDEIEGFEVIQGNMDDVFVNVVGTELER
;
A
#
# COMPACT_ATOMS: atom_id res chain seq x y z
N MET A 1 -20.17 -5.31 0.77
CA MET A 1 -19.78 -5.56 2.17
C MET A 1 -18.40 -4.95 2.37
N TYR A 2 -18.19 -4.23 3.47
CA TYR A 2 -16.93 -3.56 3.78
C TYR A 2 -16.12 -4.38 4.78
N SER A 3 -14.81 -4.43 4.59
CA SER A 3 -13.86 -5.03 5.54
C SER A 3 -13.41 -4.04 6.60
N ILE A 4 -13.33 -2.74 6.22
CA ILE A 4 -12.96 -1.66 7.14
C ILE A 4 -13.95 -0.52 6.94
N GLU A 5 -14.46 0.02 8.03
CA GLU A 5 -15.33 1.21 8.06
C GLU A 5 -14.80 2.18 9.11
N ILE A 6 -14.52 3.40 8.71
CA ILE A 6 -13.94 4.44 9.54
C ILE A 6 -14.81 5.68 9.48
N GLN A 7 -15.15 6.24 10.64
CA GLN A 7 -15.96 7.45 10.77
C GLN A 7 -15.28 8.42 11.75
N ASN A 8 -14.91 9.61 11.27
CA ASN A 8 -14.33 10.71 12.03
C ASN A 8 -13.15 10.31 12.93
N LEU A 9 -12.28 9.41 12.42
CA LEU A 9 -11.13 8.91 13.16
C LEU A 9 -10.15 10.04 13.44
N THR A 10 -9.80 10.24 14.70
CA THR A 10 -8.90 11.29 15.15
C THR A 10 -7.85 10.74 16.10
N LYS A 11 -6.59 11.20 15.94
CA LYS A 11 -5.50 10.91 16.85
C LYS A 11 -4.65 12.14 17.11
N LYS A 12 -4.43 12.44 18.39
CA LYS A 12 -3.65 13.58 18.87
C LYS A 12 -2.45 13.11 19.72
N TYR A 13 -1.33 13.78 19.60
CA TYR A 13 -0.16 13.63 20.46
C TYR A 13 0.14 14.99 21.11
N GLY A 14 -0.42 15.20 22.30
CA GLY A 14 -0.46 16.53 22.90
C GLY A 14 -1.26 17.50 22.03
N GLU A 15 -0.67 18.60 21.61
CA GLU A 15 -1.30 19.57 20.71
C GLU A 15 -1.22 19.19 19.21
N TYR A 16 -0.36 18.23 18.85
CA TYR A 16 -0.21 17.81 17.47
C TYR A 16 -1.30 16.82 17.06
N VAL A 17 -2.07 17.18 16.03
CA VAL A 17 -3.12 16.33 15.45
C VAL A 17 -2.49 15.50 14.33
N ALA A 18 -2.21 14.24 14.61
CA ALA A 18 -1.58 13.32 13.64
C ALA A 18 -2.58 12.72 12.65
N VAL A 19 -3.86 12.59 13.04
CA VAL A 19 -4.98 12.16 12.19
C VAL A 19 -6.19 13.00 12.58
N ASP A 20 -6.81 13.66 11.62
CA ASP A 20 -7.83 14.67 11.83
C ASP A 20 -9.14 14.29 11.11
N HIS A 21 -10.10 13.72 11.85
CA HIS A 21 -11.48 13.40 11.45
C HIS A 21 -11.60 12.64 10.11
N ILE A 22 -10.69 11.70 9.83
CA ILE A 22 -10.75 10.95 8.58
C ILE A 22 -11.91 9.94 8.57
N SER A 23 -12.55 9.80 7.41
CA SER A 23 -13.66 8.85 7.19
C SER A 23 -13.51 8.19 5.83
N PHE A 24 -13.53 6.86 5.79
CA PHE A 24 -13.48 6.07 4.55
C PHE A 24 -13.94 4.63 4.79
N GLN A 25 -14.14 3.89 3.70
CA GLN A 25 -14.55 2.48 3.72
C GLN A 25 -13.69 1.67 2.77
N VAL A 26 -13.40 0.43 3.13
CA VAL A 26 -12.64 -0.53 2.32
C VAL A 26 -13.52 -1.73 1.98
N LYS A 27 -13.71 -1.99 0.70
CA LYS A 27 -14.48 -3.14 0.22
C LYS A 27 -13.76 -4.45 0.53
N LYS A 28 -14.50 -5.52 0.81
CA LYS A 28 -13.93 -6.86 1.02
C LYS A 28 -13.25 -7.35 -0.27
N GLY A 29 -12.02 -7.85 -0.13
CA GLY A 29 -11.23 -8.39 -1.24
C GLY A 29 -10.59 -7.32 -2.14
N SER A 30 -10.64 -6.03 -1.77
CA SER A 30 -9.95 -4.97 -2.51
C SER A 30 -8.53 -4.73 -2.02
N LEU A 31 -7.72 -4.19 -2.90
CA LEU A 31 -6.39 -3.65 -2.64
C LEU A 31 -6.49 -2.13 -2.55
N ILE A 32 -6.21 -1.58 -1.37
CA ILE A 32 -6.23 -0.13 -1.11
C ILE A 32 -4.80 0.40 -1.01
N GLY A 33 -4.50 1.44 -1.79
CA GLY A 33 -3.31 2.25 -1.66
C GLY A 33 -3.57 3.45 -0.74
N PHE A 34 -2.89 3.52 0.40
CA PHE A 34 -2.97 4.65 1.33
C PHE A 34 -1.68 5.48 1.23
N LEU A 35 -1.77 6.60 0.52
CA LEU A 35 -0.63 7.40 0.09
C LEU A 35 -0.50 8.68 0.90
N GLY A 36 0.74 9.14 1.06
CA GLY A 36 1.04 10.42 1.67
C GLY A 36 2.55 10.59 1.87
N VAL A 37 3.00 11.80 2.09
CA VAL A 37 4.38 12.09 2.46
C VAL A 37 4.75 11.49 3.82
N ASN A 38 6.03 11.47 4.15
CA ASN A 38 6.47 11.10 5.49
C ASN A 38 5.91 12.10 6.51
N GLY A 39 5.33 11.57 7.60
CA GLY A 39 4.66 12.40 8.61
C GLY A 39 3.18 12.71 8.32
N ALA A 40 2.61 12.32 7.17
CA ALA A 40 1.21 12.56 6.84
C ALA A 40 0.18 11.83 7.74
N GLY A 41 0.62 10.89 8.60
CA GLY A 41 -0.25 10.14 9.51
C GLY A 41 -0.48 8.67 9.13
N LYS A 42 0.13 8.16 8.04
CA LYS A 42 -0.08 6.78 7.54
C LYS A 42 0.13 5.70 8.59
N THR A 43 1.31 5.66 9.20
CA THR A 43 1.66 4.68 10.23
C THR A 43 0.78 4.82 11.48
N THR A 44 0.34 6.05 11.82
CA THR A 44 -0.61 6.29 12.92
C THR A 44 -1.96 5.63 12.63
N VAL A 45 -2.47 5.76 11.39
CA VAL A 45 -3.71 5.09 10.96
C VAL A 45 -3.55 3.57 11.03
N ILE A 46 -2.48 3.01 10.44
CA ILE A 46 -2.23 1.55 10.52
C ILE A 46 -2.17 1.09 11.98
N ASN A 47 -1.45 1.77 12.86
CA ASN A 47 -1.34 1.38 14.27
C ASN A 47 -2.68 1.39 15.00
N MET A 48 -3.59 2.31 14.66
CA MET A 48 -4.95 2.30 15.20
C MET A 48 -5.74 1.10 14.66
N LEU A 49 -5.72 0.85 13.33
CA LEU A 49 -6.39 -0.29 12.72
C LEU A 49 -5.83 -1.63 13.19
N ALA A 50 -4.55 -1.65 13.51
CA ALA A 50 -3.83 -2.78 14.08
C ALA A 50 -4.15 -3.05 15.57
N THR A 51 -5.00 -2.25 16.19
CA THR A 51 -5.31 -2.30 17.65
C THR A 51 -4.11 -2.00 18.56
N LEU A 52 -3.04 -1.38 18.04
CA LEU A 52 -1.85 -1.04 18.82
C LEU A 52 -1.92 0.36 19.43
N LEU A 53 -2.74 1.21 18.84
CA LEU A 53 -2.93 2.59 19.25
C LEU A 53 -4.43 2.88 19.38
N LYS A 54 -4.85 3.39 20.54
CA LYS A 54 -6.23 3.79 20.75
C LYS A 54 -6.49 5.14 20.05
N PRO A 55 -7.54 5.25 19.22
CA PRO A 55 -8.00 6.54 18.72
C PRO A 55 -8.51 7.42 19.87
N ASP A 56 -8.44 8.73 19.68
CA ASP A 56 -8.99 9.69 20.64
C ASP A 56 -10.47 9.98 20.35
N GLU A 57 -10.84 9.99 19.04
CA GLU A 57 -12.22 10.20 18.60
C GLU A 57 -12.53 9.35 17.37
N GLY A 58 -13.82 9.13 17.09
CA GLY A 58 -14.31 8.41 15.94
C GLY A 58 -14.65 6.96 16.21
N MET A 59 -15.17 6.30 15.18
CA MET A 59 -15.55 4.87 15.21
C MET A 59 -14.85 4.12 14.10
N VAL A 60 -14.37 2.93 14.42
CA VAL A 60 -13.78 2.01 13.45
C VAL A 60 -14.43 0.64 13.59
N LYS A 61 -14.83 0.05 12.46
CA LYS A 61 -15.21 -1.35 12.40
C LYS A 61 -14.30 -2.10 11.44
N ILE A 62 -13.84 -3.27 11.88
CA ILE A 62 -12.99 -4.19 11.10
C ILE A 62 -13.68 -5.54 11.02
N CYS A 63 -14.04 -5.99 9.82
CA CYS A 63 -14.87 -7.20 9.61
C CYS A 63 -16.17 -7.18 10.44
N GLY A 64 -16.78 -6.01 10.64
CA GLY A 64 -17.98 -5.81 11.44
C GLY A 64 -17.75 -5.69 12.94
N LEU A 65 -16.52 -5.91 13.44
CA LEU A 65 -16.13 -5.82 14.86
C LEU A 65 -15.72 -4.39 15.22
N GLU A 66 -16.10 -3.91 16.40
CA GLU A 66 -15.83 -2.55 16.85
C GLU A 66 -14.46 -2.44 17.53
N LEU A 67 -13.60 -1.57 16.99
CA LEU A 67 -12.28 -1.27 17.55
C LEU A 67 -12.39 -0.70 18.97
N GLY A 68 -11.53 -1.17 19.86
CA GLY A 68 -11.52 -0.79 21.28
C GLY A 68 -12.46 -1.62 22.16
N ARG A 69 -13.40 -2.37 21.57
CA ARG A 69 -14.28 -3.31 22.29
C ARG A 69 -13.97 -4.76 21.98
N GLU A 70 -13.67 -5.06 20.72
CA GLU A 70 -13.49 -6.43 20.22
C GLU A 70 -12.07 -6.68 19.67
N ASP A 71 -11.06 -5.98 20.20
CA ASP A 71 -9.69 -5.98 19.70
C ASP A 71 -9.07 -7.38 19.59
N THR A 72 -9.39 -8.27 20.52
CA THR A 72 -8.88 -9.66 20.48
C THR A 72 -9.41 -10.42 19.26
N GLU A 73 -10.67 -10.23 18.90
CA GLU A 73 -11.27 -10.87 17.74
C GLU A 73 -10.79 -10.19 16.44
N ILE A 74 -10.61 -8.85 16.46
CA ILE A 74 -10.01 -8.11 15.35
C ILE A 74 -8.61 -8.65 15.04
N ARG A 75 -7.75 -8.86 16.05
CA ARG A 75 -6.38 -9.40 15.85
C ARG A 75 -6.35 -10.77 15.19
N LYS A 76 -7.39 -11.58 15.33
CA LYS A 76 -7.52 -12.87 14.62
C LYS A 76 -7.86 -12.69 13.13
N LYS A 77 -8.40 -11.53 12.76
CA LYS A 77 -8.85 -11.22 11.39
C LYS A 77 -7.82 -10.45 10.58
N ILE A 78 -6.78 -9.90 11.21
CA ILE A 78 -5.81 -9.04 10.57
C ILE A 78 -4.40 -9.62 10.64
N GLY A 79 -3.66 -9.52 9.53
CA GLY A 79 -2.21 -9.73 9.48
C GLY A 79 -1.52 -8.39 9.25
N ILE A 80 -0.32 -8.21 9.79
CA ILE A 80 0.41 -6.95 9.68
C ILE A 80 1.86 -7.23 9.33
N VAL A 81 2.36 -6.50 8.33
CA VAL A 81 3.78 -6.47 7.95
C VAL A 81 4.26 -5.03 8.14
N TYR A 82 5.13 -4.83 9.11
CA TYR A 82 5.71 -3.51 9.39
C TYR A 82 6.86 -3.18 8.44
N GLN A 83 7.24 -1.92 8.38
CA GLN A 83 8.42 -1.47 7.64
C GLN A 83 9.69 -2.14 8.18
N GLN A 84 9.81 -2.29 9.50
CA GLN A 84 10.92 -2.99 10.15
C GLN A 84 10.64 -4.49 10.24
N ASN A 85 11.72 -5.28 10.14
CA ASN A 85 11.63 -6.73 10.31
C ASN A 85 11.36 -7.09 11.78
N CYS A 86 10.44 -8.03 12.00
CA CYS A 86 9.97 -8.43 13.33
C CYS A 86 10.23 -9.92 13.67
N LEU A 87 10.87 -10.67 12.76
CA LEU A 87 11.20 -12.08 12.98
C LEU A 87 12.56 -12.23 13.69
N ASP A 88 12.70 -13.34 14.42
CA ASP A 88 13.93 -13.63 15.17
C ASP A 88 15.07 -14.05 14.24
N ASP A 89 16.18 -13.32 14.32
CA ASP A 89 17.39 -13.54 13.53
C ASP A 89 18.09 -14.88 13.78
N LEU A 90 17.91 -15.46 14.96
CA LEU A 90 18.57 -16.71 15.39
C LEU A 90 17.79 -17.96 15.00
N LEU A 91 16.48 -17.82 14.74
CA LEU A 91 15.63 -18.91 14.32
C LEU A 91 15.70 -19.09 12.80
N SER A 92 15.40 -20.31 12.33
CA SER A 92 15.13 -20.57 10.92
C SER A 92 13.82 -19.93 10.49
N VAL A 93 13.60 -19.79 9.18
CA VAL A 93 12.32 -19.32 8.64
C VAL A 93 11.17 -20.18 9.16
N GLN A 94 11.30 -21.50 9.09
CA GLN A 94 10.27 -22.43 9.55
C GLN A 94 9.94 -22.27 11.03
N GLU A 95 10.96 -22.15 11.88
CA GLU A 95 10.75 -21.93 13.31
C GLU A 95 10.03 -20.62 13.58
N ASN A 96 10.44 -19.54 12.94
CA ASN A 96 9.76 -18.24 13.03
C ASN A 96 8.27 -18.35 12.66
N LEU A 97 7.97 -18.96 11.50
CA LEU A 97 6.59 -19.10 11.03
C LEU A 97 5.75 -19.93 11.99
N ILE A 98 6.26 -21.10 12.42
CA ILE A 98 5.53 -21.97 13.37
C ILE A 98 5.30 -21.24 14.70
N CYS A 99 6.31 -20.54 15.24
CA CYS A 99 6.16 -19.74 16.46
C CYS A 99 5.06 -18.68 16.30
N ARG A 100 5.04 -17.94 15.18
CA ARG A 100 3.99 -16.94 14.90
C ARG A 100 2.60 -17.57 14.90
N GLY A 101 2.41 -18.69 14.22
CA GLY A 101 1.13 -19.40 14.22
C GLY A 101 0.67 -19.76 15.63
N VAL A 102 1.55 -20.35 16.43
CA VAL A 102 1.25 -20.75 17.83
C VAL A 102 0.92 -19.53 18.70
N LEU A 103 1.63 -18.40 18.53
CA LEU A 103 1.32 -17.16 19.25
C LEU A 103 -0.07 -16.59 18.89
N HIS A 104 -0.57 -16.86 17.69
CA HIS A 104 -1.94 -16.53 17.29
C HIS A 104 -2.99 -17.58 17.71
N GLY A 105 -2.60 -18.60 18.47
CA GLY A 105 -3.51 -19.57 19.08
C GLY A 105 -3.83 -20.80 18.23
N ILE A 106 -3.19 -20.99 17.06
CA ILE A 106 -3.33 -22.23 16.29
C ILE A 106 -2.38 -23.30 16.81
N THR A 107 -2.77 -24.55 16.71
CA THR A 107 -1.95 -25.68 17.17
C THR A 107 -0.66 -25.81 16.36
N LYS A 108 0.39 -26.40 16.92
CA LYS A 108 1.65 -26.65 16.22
C LYS A 108 1.45 -27.47 14.93
N LYS A 109 0.48 -28.37 14.90
CA LYS A 109 0.14 -29.19 13.73
C LYS A 109 -0.45 -28.32 12.62
N GLU A 110 -1.42 -27.46 12.97
CA GLU A 110 -2.03 -26.53 12.04
C GLU A 110 -1.01 -25.50 11.55
N ALA A 111 -0.17 -24.95 12.45
CA ALA A 111 0.89 -24.04 12.08
C ALA A 111 1.89 -24.66 11.08
N LYS A 112 2.21 -25.96 11.23
CA LYS A 112 3.06 -26.66 10.26
C LYS A 112 2.36 -26.78 8.89
N ALA A 113 1.11 -27.20 8.86
CA ALA A 113 0.35 -27.31 7.61
C ALA A 113 0.20 -25.96 6.91
N GLN A 114 -0.06 -24.88 7.66
CA GLN A 114 -0.13 -23.53 7.10
C GLN A 114 1.24 -23.04 6.59
N CYS A 115 2.32 -23.37 7.32
CA CYS A 115 3.68 -23.07 6.88
C CYS A 115 4.01 -23.76 5.55
N ASP A 116 3.64 -25.04 5.38
CA ASP A 116 3.85 -25.77 4.14
C ASP A 116 3.08 -25.12 2.97
N LYS A 117 1.79 -24.75 3.18
CA LYS A 117 0.99 -24.00 2.18
C LYS A 117 1.63 -22.67 1.80
N LEU A 118 2.04 -21.88 2.79
CA LEU A 118 2.64 -20.56 2.54
C LEU A 118 4.03 -20.66 1.90
N THR A 119 4.76 -21.74 2.17
CA THR A 119 6.05 -22.01 1.55
C THR A 119 5.91 -22.12 0.03
N GLU A 120 4.91 -22.83 -0.46
CA GLU A 120 4.61 -22.95 -1.89
C GLU A 120 4.19 -21.60 -2.49
N VAL A 121 3.22 -20.92 -1.85
CA VAL A 121 2.66 -19.64 -2.35
C VAL A 121 3.71 -18.54 -2.43
N LEU A 122 4.60 -18.46 -1.43
CA LEU A 122 5.59 -17.39 -1.29
C LEU A 122 7.00 -17.80 -1.75
N LYS A 123 7.14 -19.01 -2.30
CA LYS A 123 8.42 -19.57 -2.81
C LYS A 123 9.52 -19.52 -1.75
N LEU A 124 9.26 -20.12 -0.59
CA LEU A 124 10.19 -20.13 0.54
C LEU A 124 11.02 -21.43 0.62
N ASP A 125 10.83 -22.40 -0.26
CA ASP A 125 11.41 -23.75 -0.21
C ASP A 125 12.92 -23.74 0.06
N GLU A 126 13.67 -22.94 -0.73
CA GLU A 126 15.13 -22.88 -0.65
C GLU A 126 15.66 -22.22 0.64
N ILE A 127 14.81 -21.46 1.34
CA ILE A 127 15.22 -20.66 2.50
C ILE A 127 14.57 -21.14 3.80
N LEU A 128 13.61 -22.08 3.76
CA LEU A 128 12.80 -22.49 4.90
C LEU A 128 13.64 -22.94 6.12
N LYS A 129 14.78 -23.63 5.87
CA LYS A 129 15.70 -24.10 6.89
C LYS A 129 16.85 -23.15 7.19
N LYS A 130 16.98 -22.02 6.46
CA LYS A 130 18.02 -21.02 6.70
C LYS A 130 17.67 -20.17 7.89
N LYS A 131 18.68 -19.69 8.62
CA LYS A 131 18.51 -18.69 9.69
C LYS A 131 18.08 -17.37 9.10
N TYR A 132 17.11 -16.72 9.72
CA TYR A 132 16.52 -15.48 9.20
C TYR A 132 17.57 -14.38 8.97
N LYS A 133 18.56 -14.24 9.86
CA LYS A 133 19.65 -13.25 9.71
C LYS A 133 20.48 -13.38 8.42
N THR A 134 20.50 -14.57 7.80
CA THR A 134 21.30 -14.84 6.60
C THR A 134 20.59 -14.51 5.29
N LEU A 135 19.35 -14.07 5.36
CA LEU A 135 18.51 -13.82 4.21
C LEU A 135 18.75 -12.42 3.61
N SER A 136 18.57 -12.30 2.29
CA SER A 136 18.49 -11.00 1.62
C SER A 136 17.26 -10.21 2.07
N GLY A 137 17.22 -8.89 1.81
CA GLY A 137 16.08 -8.03 2.16
C GLY A 137 14.75 -8.54 1.59
N GLY A 138 14.73 -8.92 0.31
CA GLY A 138 13.54 -9.47 -0.32
C GLY A 138 13.12 -10.84 0.21
N GLN A 139 14.08 -11.71 0.54
CA GLN A 139 13.78 -12.97 1.22
C GLN A 139 13.18 -12.74 2.60
N LYS A 140 13.75 -11.80 3.38
CA LYS A 140 13.19 -11.37 4.66
C LYS A 140 11.77 -10.86 4.51
N ARG A 141 11.52 -10.01 3.50
CA ARG A 141 10.17 -9.46 3.25
C ARG A 141 9.14 -10.54 2.96
N ARG A 142 9.48 -11.53 2.14
CA ARG A 142 8.61 -12.69 1.89
C ARG A 142 8.30 -13.48 3.17
N CYS A 143 9.30 -13.64 4.06
CA CYS A 143 9.11 -14.29 5.36
C CYS A 143 8.20 -13.49 6.28
N GLU A 144 8.32 -12.15 6.33
CA GLU A 144 7.43 -11.29 7.11
C GLU A 144 5.98 -11.38 6.63
N ILE A 145 5.75 -11.40 5.30
CA ILE A 145 4.42 -11.62 4.72
C ILE A 145 3.90 -13.01 5.11
N ALA A 146 4.73 -14.06 5.01
CA ALA A 146 4.34 -15.40 5.43
C ALA A 146 3.93 -15.43 6.91
N ALA A 147 4.70 -14.78 7.77
CA ALA A 147 4.44 -14.73 9.20
C ALA A 147 3.11 -14.03 9.52
N ALA A 148 2.80 -12.94 8.81
CA ALA A 148 1.53 -12.23 8.95
C ALA A 148 0.31 -13.08 8.49
N LEU A 149 0.54 -14.09 7.64
CA LEU A 149 -0.51 -14.97 7.08
C LEU A 149 -0.67 -16.31 7.84
N MET A 150 0.13 -16.56 8.88
CA MET A 150 0.13 -17.86 9.59
C MET A 150 -1.19 -18.23 10.22
N HIS A 151 -2.00 -17.26 10.62
CA HIS A 151 -3.31 -17.48 11.24
C HIS A 151 -4.49 -17.29 10.26
N ALA A 152 -4.19 -17.22 8.93
CA ALA A 152 -5.15 -17.06 7.85
C ALA A 152 -6.09 -15.82 8.04
N PRO A 153 -5.54 -14.60 8.14
CA PRO A 153 -6.33 -13.38 8.33
C PRO A 153 -7.21 -13.07 7.11
N GLU A 154 -8.27 -12.25 7.32
CA GLU A 154 -9.11 -11.71 6.24
C GLU A 154 -8.56 -10.42 5.63
N ILE A 155 -7.75 -9.67 6.40
CA ILE A 155 -7.14 -8.40 6.00
C ILE A 155 -5.64 -8.46 6.22
N LEU A 156 -4.87 -7.98 5.25
CA LEU A 156 -3.42 -7.83 5.36
C LEU A 156 -3.06 -6.33 5.30
N PHE A 157 -2.48 -5.82 6.37
CA PHE A 157 -1.88 -4.49 6.43
C PHE A 157 -0.40 -4.58 6.05
N LEU A 158 0.03 -3.74 5.12
CA LEU A 158 1.41 -3.64 4.64
C LEU A 158 1.90 -2.21 4.82
N ASP A 159 2.77 -1.98 5.80
CA ASP A 159 3.36 -0.66 6.03
C ASP A 159 4.66 -0.53 5.24
N GLU A 160 4.61 0.22 4.15
CA GLU A 160 5.72 0.46 3.20
C GLU A 160 6.48 -0.83 2.81
N PRO A 161 5.82 -1.85 2.23
CA PRO A 161 6.36 -3.21 2.10
C PRO A 161 7.59 -3.32 1.20
N THR A 162 7.86 -2.33 0.37
CA THR A 162 8.91 -2.37 -0.65
C THR A 162 10.03 -1.37 -0.41
N THR A 163 9.94 -0.57 0.66
CA THR A 163 10.96 0.42 1.02
C THR A 163 12.29 -0.25 1.25
N GLY A 164 13.35 0.28 0.61
CA GLY A 164 14.71 -0.24 0.69
C GLY A 164 14.98 -1.51 -0.13
N LEU A 165 14.03 -1.99 -0.94
CA LEU A 165 14.21 -3.11 -1.85
C LEU A 165 14.68 -2.63 -3.24
N ASP A 166 15.47 -3.45 -3.92
CA ASP A 166 15.83 -3.25 -5.32
C ASP A 166 14.60 -3.43 -6.26
N PRO A 167 14.63 -2.88 -7.49
CA PRO A 167 13.48 -2.91 -8.40
C PRO A 167 12.95 -4.33 -8.71
N ALA A 168 13.82 -5.31 -8.88
CA ALA A 168 13.40 -6.68 -9.18
C ALA A 168 12.67 -7.31 -7.99
N THR A 169 13.21 -7.13 -6.81
CA THR A 169 12.60 -7.60 -5.55
C THR A 169 11.25 -6.91 -5.28
N ARG A 170 11.10 -5.62 -5.61
CA ARG A 170 9.79 -4.94 -5.52
C ARG A 170 8.74 -5.62 -6.39
N ILE A 171 9.08 -5.94 -7.63
CA ILE A 171 8.17 -6.64 -8.54
C ILE A 171 7.74 -7.98 -7.94
N ASP A 172 8.66 -8.74 -7.36
CA ASP A 172 8.34 -10.02 -6.71
C ASP A 172 7.37 -9.86 -5.53
N VAL A 173 7.60 -8.87 -4.67
CA VAL A 173 6.69 -8.57 -3.55
C VAL A 173 5.31 -8.18 -4.06
N TRP A 174 5.23 -7.36 -5.12
CA TRP A 174 3.97 -6.98 -5.73
C TRP A 174 3.21 -8.15 -6.34
N ASN A 175 3.91 -9.06 -7.03
CA ASN A 175 3.30 -10.28 -7.57
C ASN A 175 2.66 -11.13 -6.46
N ILE A 176 3.30 -11.19 -5.29
CA ILE A 176 2.75 -11.86 -4.11
C ILE A 176 1.49 -11.15 -3.61
N VAL A 177 1.53 -9.83 -3.46
CA VAL A 177 0.38 -9.03 -2.99
C VAL A 177 -0.82 -9.20 -3.93
N GLU A 178 -0.61 -9.10 -5.24
CA GLU A 178 -1.65 -9.33 -6.24
C GLU A 178 -2.20 -10.77 -6.20
N GLN A 179 -1.33 -11.76 -6.02
CA GLN A 179 -1.77 -13.15 -5.90
C GLN A 179 -2.66 -13.36 -4.67
N LEU A 180 -2.28 -12.82 -3.51
CA LEU A 180 -3.06 -12.89 -2.28
C LEU A 180 -4.42 -12.20 -2.45
N GLN A 181 -4.45 -11.02 -3.04
CA GLN A 181 -5.68 -10.27 -3.27
C GLN A 181 -6.60 -11.00 -4.26
N LYS A 182 -6.09 -11.38 -5.45
CA LYS A 182 -6.92 -11.92 -6.53
C LYS A 182 -7.35 -13.38 -6.31
N LYS A 183 -6.42 -14.24 -5.85
CA LYS A 183 -6.69 -15.67 -5.70
C LYS A 183 -7.30 -16.03 -4.35
N GLU A 184 -6.77 -15.46 -3.27
CA GLU A 184 -7.25 -15.74 -1.90
C GLU A 184 -8.39 -14.78 -1.48
N LYS A 185 -8.76 -13.81 -2.35
CA LYS A 185 -9.78 -12.77 -2.09
C LYS A 185 -9.52 -11.99 -0.79
N MET A 186 -8.24 -11.85 -0.46
CA MET A 186 -7.79 -11.12 0.72
C MET A 186 -7.98 -9.63 0.54
N THR A 187 -8.45 -8.94 1.56
CA THR A 187 -8.40 -7.48 1.57
C THR A 187 -6.98 -7.04 1.91
N VAL A 188 -6.39 -6.17 1.11
CA VAL A 188 -5.04 -5.64 1.35
C VAL A 188 -5.11 -4.13 1.53
N PHE A 189 -4.54 -3.65 2.64
CA PHE A 189 -4.39 -2.23 2.92
C PHE A 189 -2.89 -1.91 2.95
N LEU A 190 -2.43 -1.16 1.97
CA LEU A 190 -1.03 -0.88 1.73
C LEU A 190 -0.74 0.59 1.94
N THR A 191 0.27 0.93 2.77
CA THR A 191 0.84 2.28 2.73
C THR A 191 2.06 2.30 1.81
N THR A 192 2.19 3.36 1.05
CA THR A 192 3.38 3.60 0.22
C THR A 192 3.57 5.10 -0.06
N HIS A 193 4.77 5.47 -0.40
CA HIS A 193 5.11 6.75 -0.98
C HIS A 193 5.55 6.60 -2.46
N TYR A 194 5.47 5.37 -3.01
CA TYR A 194 5.76 5.09 -4.42
C TYR A 194 4.46 5.11 -5.23
N MET A 195 4.34 6.07 -6.13
CA MET A 195 3.14 6.28 -6.94
C MET A 195 2.87 5.16 -7.93
N GLU A 196 3.93 4.53 -8.47
CA GLU A 196 3.83 3.35 -9.34
C GLU A 196 3.17 2.16 -8.65
N GLU A 197 3.36 2.04 -7.35
CA GLU A 197 2.74 1.00 -6.54
C GLU A 197 1.25 1.26 -6.36
N ALA A 198 0.91 2.51 -6.03
CA ALA A 198 -0.46 2.94 -5.87
C ALA A 198 -1.29 2.75 -7.15
N ALA A 199 -0.68 2.93 -8.31
CA ALA A 199 -1.34 2.73 -9.61
C ALA A 199 -1.89 1.31 -9.82
N LYS A 200 -1.46 0.33 -9.01
CA LYS A 200 -1.92 -1.06 -9.05
C LYS A 200 -3.08 -1.35 -8.08
N ALA A 201 -3.42 -0.41 -7.21
CA ALA A 201 -4.52 -0.57 -6.27
C ALA A 201 -5.89 -0.47 -6.95
N ASP A 202 -6.91 -1.06 -6.34
CA ASP A 202 -8.30 -0.90 -6.79
C ASP A 202 -8.82 0.51 -6.47
N ASP A 203 -8.52 0.99 -5.26
CA ASP A 203 -8.82 2.34 -4.80
C ASP A 203 -7.60 2.95 -4.09
N ILE A 204 -7.48 4.26 -4.19
CA ILE A 204 -6.40 5.04 -3.58
C ILE A 204 -7.00 6.08 -2.63
N ILE A 205 -6.37 6.27 -1.48
CA ILE A 205 -6.66 7.35 -0.54
C ILE A 205 -5.37 8.15 -0.36
N ILE A 206 -5.41 9.45 -0.63
CA ILE A 206 -4.27 10.35 -0.41
C ILE A 206 -4.51 11.13 0.87
N ILE A 207 -3.57 10.98 1.82
CA ILE A 207 -3.56 11.68 3.10
C ILE A 207 -2.39 12.66 3.15
N ASP A 208 -2.66 13.86 3.66
CA ASP A 208 -1.64 14.85 4.01
C ASP A 208 -2.02 15.60 5.28
N HIS A 209 -1.03 15.93 6.13
CA HIS A 209 -1.25 16.58 7.43
C HIS A 209 -2.42 16.00 8.25
N GLY A 210 -2.55 14.66 8.25
CA GLY A 210 -3.59 13.95 8.99
C GLY A 210 -4.97 13.96 8.35
N LYS A 211 -5.18 14.59 7.19
CA LYS A 211 -6.46 14.70 6.49
C LYS A 211 -6.48 13.94 5.18
N ILE A 212 -7.61 13.36 4.82
CA ILE A 212 -7.81 12.82 3.48
C ILE A 212 -8.03 13.99 2.52
N ILE A 213 -7.13 14.13 1.55
CA ILE A 213 -7.21 15.16 0.52
C ILE A 213 -8.09 14.71 -0.65
N THR A 214 -7.92 13.47 -1.07
CA THR A 214 -8.74 12.88 -2.14
C THR A 214 -8.73 11.35 -2.03
N ALA A 215 -9.74 10.73 -2.63
CA ALA A 215 -9.83 9.28 -2.78
C ALA A 215 -10.54 8.94 -4.10
N GLY A 216 -10.24 7.78 -4.67
CA GLY A 216 -10.84 7.26 -5.89
C GLY A 216 -10.00 6.16 -6.52
N THR A 217 -10.46 5.62 -7.63
CA THR A 217 -9.67 4.68 -8.43
C THR A 217 -8.45 5.38 -9.07
N PRO A 218 -7.37 4.66 -9.40
CA PRO A 218 -6.23 5.24 -10.11
C PRO A 218 -6.64 5.96 -11.42
N PHE A 219 -7.67 5.46 -12.10
CA PHE A 219 -8.20 6.04 -13.32
C PHE A 219 -8.87 7.40 -13.04
N GLU A 220 -9.81 7.46 -12.09
CA GLU A 220 -10.52 8.70 -11.72
C GLU A 220 -9.56 9.79 -11.24
N LEU A 221 -8.55 9.40 -10.42
CA LEU A 221 -7.57 10.35 -9.92
C LEU A 221 -6.68 10.90 -11.04
N LYS A 222 -6.27 10.06 -12.00
CA LYS A 222 -5.51 10.54 -13.18
C LYS A 222 -6.34 11.46 -14.06
N GLU A 223 -7.58 11.13 -14.37
CA GLU A 223 -8.47 12.00 -15.15
C GLU A 223 -8.63 13.38 -14.48
N LYS A 224 -8.74 13.41 -13.15
CA LYS A 224 -8.98 14.64 -12.41
C LYS A 224 -7.75 15.51 -12.23
N TYR A 225 -6.59 14.88 -11.98
CA TYR A 225 -5.40 15.59 -11.50
C TYR A 225 -4.16 15.46 -12.40
N ALA A 226 -4.12 14.52 -13.36
CA ALA A 226 -2.95 14.28 -14.20
C ALA A 226 -3.31 14.45 -15.67
N LYS A 227 -3.01 15.64 -16.22
CA LYS A 227 -3.21 15.93 -17.65
C LYS A 227 -2.10 15.31 -18.49
N ASP A 228 -2.48 14.80 -19.66
CA ASP A 228 -1.53 14.39 -20.69
C ASP A 228 -0.76 15.61 -21.19
N LYS A 229 0.46 15.40 -21.68
CA LYS A 229 1.34 16.46 -22.19
C LYS A 229 1.88 16.05 -23.55
N LEU A 230 1.82 16.97 -24.51
CA LEU A 230 2.56 16.86 -25.77
C LEU A 230 3.90 17.58 -25.60
N LYS A 231 5.01 16.83 -25.67
CA LYS A 231 6.35 17.39 -25.66
C LYS A 231 6.86 17.51 -27.07
N LEU A 232 7.18 18.73 -27.50
CA LEU A 232 7.74 19.05 -28.80
C LEU A 232 9.22 19.31 -28.65
N TYR A 233 10.05 18.70 -29.49
CA TYR A 233 11.48 18.85 -29.48
C TYR A 233 11.89 19.77 -30.68
N TYR A 234 12.53 20.85 -30.35
CA TYR A 234 13.16 21.79 -31.31
C TYR A 234 14.69 21.62 -31.19
N LYS A 235 15.46 22.18 -32.16
CA LYS A 235 16.93 22.06 -32.18
C LYS A 235 17.64 22.35 -30.87
N GLU A 236 17.17 23.36 -30.12
CA GLU A 236 17.85 23.82 -28.90
C GLU A 236 16.97 23.81 -27.65
N LYS A 237 15.69 23.45 -27.77
CA LYS A 237 14.73 23.45 -26.65
C LYS A 237 13.64 22.42 -26.83
N SER A 238 13.00 22.06 -25.73
CA SER A 238 11.74 21.34 -25.76
C SER A 238 10.63 22.16 -25.11
N VAL A 239 9.40 22.01 -25.61
CA VAL A 239 8.21 22.66 -25.08
C VAL A 239 7.18 21.61 -24.74
N SER A 240 6.61 21.67 -23.53
CA SER A 240 5.53 20.78 -23.09
C SER A 240 4.20 21.55 -23.12
N ILE A 241 3.23 21.00 -23.83
CA ILE A 241 1.88 21.57 -23.98
C ILE A 241 0.90 20.61 -23.29
N PRO A 242 0.15 21.04 -22.27
CA PRO A 242 -0.89 20.20 -21.69
C PRO A 242 -1.99 19.94 -22.73
N ILE A 243 -2.48 18.70 -22.79
CA ILE A 243 -3.56 18.24 -23.67
C ILE A 243 -4.59 17.48 -22.83
N ALA A 244 -5.86 17.54 -23.21
CA ALA A 244 -6.91 16.84 -22.48
C ALA A 244 -6.98 15.34 -22.86
N SER A 245 -6.51 14.99 -24.05
CA SER A 245 -6.39 13.60 -24.51
C SER A 245 -5.26 13.44 -25.52
N THR A 246 -4.77 12.22 -25.69
CA THR A 246 -3.72 11.89 -26.68
C THR A 246 -4.13 12.24 -28.11
N LEU A 247 -5.44 12.24 -28.42
CA LEU A 247 -5.95 12.61 -29.75
C LEU A 247 -5.78 14.10 -30.05
N GLU A 248 -5.80 14.98 -29.03
CA GLU A 248 -5.54 16.41 -29.19
C GLU A 248 -4.09 16.73 -29.59
N ALA A 249 -3.18 15.77 -29.42
CA ALA A 249 -1.81 15.92 -29.91
C ALA A 249 -1.73 16.02 -31.44
N LEU A 250 -2.62 15.32 -32.19
CA LEU A 250 -2.56 15.24 -33.64
C LEU A 250 -2.60 16.62 -34.36
N PRO A 251 -3.59 17.50 -34.10
CA PRO A 251 -3.63 18.80 -34.73
C PRO A 251 -2.45 19.69 -34.30
N LEU A 252 -1.97 19.54 -33.07
CA LEU A 252 -0.81 20.31 -32.61
C LEU A 252 0.47 19.84 -33.28
N ILE A 253 0.68 18.53 -33.44
CA ILE A 253 1.83 17.99 -34.17
C ILE A 253 1.81 18.42 -35.63
N GLN A 254 0.64 18.40 -36.28
CA GLN A 254 0.49 18.91 -37.65
C GLN A 254 0.82 20.38 -37.77
N LYS A 255 0.38 21.21 -36.81
CA LYS A 255 0.65 22.65 -36.78
C LYS A 255 2.14 22.98 -36.70
N TYR A 256 2.90 22.22 -35.91
CA TYR A 256 4.32 22.49 -35.66
C TYR A 256 5.27 21.59 -36.44
N ARG A 257 4.76 20.80 -37.40
CA ARG A 257 5.50 19.75 -38.12
C ARG A 257 6.82 20.21 -38.71
N ASP A 258 6.83 21.39 -39.32
CA ASP A 258 7.99 21.92 -40.04
C ASP A 258 9.03 22.61 -39.12
N GLU A 259 8.68 22.80 -37.85
CA GLU A 259 9.52 23.47 -36.85
C GLU A 259 10.17 22.52 -35.86
N ILE A 260 9.63 21.29 -35.68
CA ILE A 260 10.07 20.33 -34.67
C ILE A 260 10.94 19.23 -35.25
N GLU A 261 11.90 18.76 -34.48
CA GLU A 261 12.73 17.59 -34.80
C GLU A 261 12.10 16.27 -34.32
N GLY A 262 11.19 16.33 -33.35
CA GLY A 262 10.49 15.19 -32.80
C GLY A 262 9.39 15.58 -31.82
N PHE A 263 8.61 14.59 -31.39
CA PHE A 263 7.58 14.78 -30.37
C PHE A 263 7.42 13.54 -29.52
N GLU A 264 6.85 13.72 -28.33
CA GLU A 264 6.48 12.65 -27.42
C GLU A 264 5.14 12.99 -26.78
N VAL A 265 4.22 12.02 -26.74
CA VAL A 265 2.96 12.16 -25.98
C VAL A 265 3.16 11.45 -24.63
N ILE A 266 3.21 12.23 -23.58
CA ILE A 266 3.41 11.76 -22.20
C ILE A 266 2.04 11.71 -21.54
N GLN A 267 1.60 10.50 -21.20
CA GLN A 267 0.36 10.33 -20.45
C GLN A 267 0.59 10.70 -18.98
N GLY A 268 -0.42 11.38 -18.41
CA GLY A 268 -0.41 11.71 -17.00
C GLY A 268 -0.34 10.45 -16.12
N ASN A 269 0.52 10.47 -15.12
CA ASN A 269 0.77 9.35 -14.23
C ASN A 269 0.37 9.66 -12.77
N MET A 270 0.57 8.71 -11.87
CA MET A 270 0.24 8.90 -10.45
C MET A 270 1.19 9.86 -9.73
N ASP A 271 2.42 10.06 -10.23
CA ASP A 271 3.31 11.10 -9.69
C ASP A 271 2.74 12.50 -9.97
N ASP A 272 2.23 12.74 -11.20
CA ASP A 272 1.54 13.99 -11.53
C ASP A 272 0.31 14.21 -10.64
N VAL A 273 -0.49 13.15 -10.37
CA VAL A 273 -1.63 13.23 -9.44
C VAL A 273 -1.15 13.69 -8.07
N PHE A 274 -0.13 13.04 -7.52
CA PHE A 274 0.34 13.32 -6.17
C PHE A 274 0.89 14.75 -6.05
N VAL A 275 1.73 15.17 -6.99
CA VAL A 275 2.29 16.54 -7.01
C VAL A 275 1.18 17.58 -7.12
N ASN A 276 0.17 17.36 -7.97
CA ASN A 276 -0.92 18.32 -8.15
C ASN A 276 -1.91 18.33 -6.97
N VAL A 277 -2.05 17.22 -6.22
CA VAL A 277 -2.93 17.14 -5.06
C VAL A 277 -2.25 17.70 -3.81
N VAL A 278 -1.02 17.28 -3.52
CA VAL A 278 -0.28 17.66 -2.31
C VAL A 278 0.43 19.02 -2.51
N GLY A 279 0.98 19.29 -3.69
CA GLY A 279 1.66 20.54 -4.01
C GLY A 279 0.75 21.77 -4.01
N THR A 280 -0.54 21.62 -4.32
CA THR A 280 -1.50 22.75 -4.28
C THR A 280 -1.86 23.19 -2.86
N GLU A 281 -1.61 22.38 -1.83
CA GLU A 281 -1.80 22.78 -0.42
C GLU A 281 -0.56 23.47 0.19
N LEU A 282 0.62 23.29 -0.40
CA LEU A 282 1.84 24.00 0.02
C LEU A 282 1.86 25.48 -0.39
N GLU A 283 0.97 25.89 -1.29
CA GLU A 283 0.82 27.29 -1.75
C GLU A 283 -0.35 28.06 -1.10
N ARG A 284 -1.04 27.45 -0.15
CA ARG A 284 -2.12 28.09 0.63
C ARG A 284 -1.77 28.23 2.10
#